data_8babb80a0d64eddade4c055f0f979bac
#
_entry.id   8babb80a0d64eddade4c055f0f979bac
#
_cell.length_a   1.000
_cell.length_b   1.000
_cell.length_c   1.000
_cell.angle_alpha   90.00
_cell.angle_beta   90.00
_cell.angle_gamma   90.00
#
_symmetry.space_group_name_H-M   'P 1'
#
loop_
_entity.id
_entity.type
_entity.pdbx_description
1 polymer ?
#
loop_
_entity_poly.entity_id
_entity_poly.type
_entity_poly.pdbx_seq_one_letter_code
_entity_poly.pdbx_strand_id
1 'polypeptide(L)'
;CAAVWSDWWGFKLEAYDMVPENAALVAAQPNGCAIIHSDSEYGIQRLNQETAKAMADGNNLGLEITPEQAIAWITANPAKAMGILDRTGTLEAGKMADVVIWSGNPFSVYSQAEQVYIDGALMYDRNDPSISPRTDFEIGQQGHGTTGGAGQ
;
A
#
# COMPACT_ATOMS: atom_id res chain seq x y z
N CYS A 1 18.30 2.72 1.11
CA CYS A 1 16.96 3.22 1.37
C CYS A 1 16.68 3.28 2.87
N ALA A 2 15.83 4.20 3.30
CA ALA A 2 15.36 4.31 4.67
C ALA A 2 13.88 3.89 4.73
N ALA A 3 13.58 2.86 5.51
CA ALA A 3 12.22 2.44 5.78
C ALA A 3 11.71 3.18 7.03
N VAL A 4 10.60 3.86 6.90
CA VAL A 4 10.02 4.71 7.93
C VAL A 4 8.53 4.46 8.10
N TRP A 5 8.02 4.68 9.30
CA TRP A 5 6.58 4.74 9.57
C TRP A 5 6.07 6.16 9.30
N SER A 6 5.11 6.32 8.41
CA SER A 6 4.60 7.64 8.08
C SER A 6 3.58 8.16 9.09
N ASP A 7 2.79 7.29 9.69
CA ASP A 7 1.57 7.66 10.42
C ASP A 7 1.68 7.39 11.95
N TRP A 8 2.89 7.14 12.46
CA TRP A 8 3.10 6.67 13.82
C TRP A 8 3.82 7.68 14.72
N TRP A 9 3.89 8.92 14.30
CA TRP A 9 4.47 9.99 15.10
C TRP A 9 3.71 10.15 16.43
N GLY A 10 4.46 10.26 17.52
CA GLY A 10 3.91 10.52 18.86
C GLY A 10 3.12 9.37 19.51
N PHE A 11 3.05 8.17 18.91
CA PHE A 11 2.25 7.07 19.48
C PHE A 11 2.86 6.44 20.74
N LYS A 12 4.14 6.65 20.97
CA LYS A 12 4.86 6.26 22.19
C LYS A 12 6.05 7.19 22.41
N LEU A 13 6.67 7.12 23.60
CA LEU A 13 7.74 8.04 23.99
C LEU A 13 8.94 8.02 23.02
N GLU A 14 9.33 6.85 22.54
CA GLU A 14 10.45 6.69 21.60
C GLU A 14 10.14 7.27 20.20
N ALA A 15 8.88 7.50 19.90
CA ALA A 15 8.43 8.09 18.64
C ALA A 15 7.92 9.53 18.82
N TYR A 16 8.21 10.15 19.97
CA TYR A 16 7.72 11.51 20.27
C TYR A 16 8.26 12.55 19.30
N ASP A 17 9.52 12.39 18.87
CA ASP A 17 10.20 13.31 17.94
C ASP A 17 9.98 12.97 16.46
N MET A 18 9.19 11.95 16.15
CA MET A 18 8.84 11.65 14.75
C MET A 18 7.97 12.78 14.18
N VAL A 19 8.18 13.06 12.91
CA VAL A 19 7.42 14.06 12.16
C VAL A 19 6.64 13.40 11.01
N PRO A 20 5.44 13.90 10.68
CA PRO A 20 4.61 13.35 9.60
C PRO A 20 5.31 13.35 8.24
N GLU A 21 6.21 14.31 8.03
CA GLU A 21 6.93 14.55 6.77
C GLU A 21 8.16 13.65 6.59
N ASN A 22 8.42 12.71 7.49
CA ASN A 22 9.67 11.95 7.55
C ASN A 22 10.05 11.27 6.22
N ALA A 23 9.12 10.58 5.56
CA ALA A 23 9.36 9.94 4.27
C ALA A 23 9.67 10.97 3.16
N ALA A 24 8.94 12.09 3.16
CA ALA A 24 9.13 13.19 2.22
C ALA A 24 10.51 13.85 2.40
N LEU A 25 10.93 14.09 3.64
CA LEU A 25 12.25 14.65 3.95
C LEU A 25 13.39 13.73 3.53
N VAL A 26 13.23 12.41 3.71
CA VAL A 26 14.19 11.41 3.21
C VAL A 26 14.24 11.43 1.68
N ALA A 27 13.07 11.44 1.03
CA ALA A 27 12.99 11.42 -0.43
C ALA A 27 13.57 12.67 -1.09
N ALA A 28 13.47 13.83 -0.42
CA ALA A 28 13.98 15.10 -0.91
C ALA A 28 15.52 15.22 -0.86
N GLN A 29 16.22 14.29 -0.19
CA GLN A 29 17.68 14.33 -0.14
C GLN A 29 18.30 13.88 -1.48
N PRO A 30 19.52 14.36 -1.83
CA PRO A 30 20.22 13.82 -2.98
C PRO A 30 20.35 12.30 -2.90
N ASN A 31 19.88 11.58 -3.91
CA ASN A 31 19.76 10.12 -3.94
C ASN A 31 18.84 9.53 -2.82
N GLY A 32 17.94 10.34 -2.29
CA GLY A 32 16.99 9.90 -1.26
C GLY A 32 16.17 8.70 -1.72
N CYS A 33 16.01 7.73 -0.84
CA CYS A 33 15.24 6.52 -1.10
C CYS A 33 14.39 6.23 0.14
N ALA A 34 13.17 6.76 0.14
CA ALA A 34 12.21 6.51 1.20
C ALA A 34 11.42 5.23 0.93
N ILE A 35 11.10 4.50 1.99
CA ILE A 35 10.17 3.36 1.98
C ILE A 35 9.19 3.59 3.13
N ILE A 36 7.91 3.45 2.85
CA ILE A 36 6.87 3.42 3.88
C ILE A 36 6.57 1.97 4.21
N HIS A 37 6.61 1.64 5.48
CA HIS A 37 6.31 0.31 5.99
C HIS A 37 5.42 0.36 7.23
N SER A 38 4.90 -0.80 7.63
CA SER A 38 4.10 -0.96 8.84
C SER A 38 4.54 -2.20 9.61
N ASP A 39 4.50 -2.12 10.95
CA ASP A 39 4.65 -3.26 11.86
C ASP A 39 3.28 -3.76 12.38
N SER A 40 2.21 -3.31 11.73
CA SER A 40 0.85 -3.62 12.15
C SER A 40 0.12 -4.39 11.06
N GLU A 41 -0.49 -5.49 11.44
CA GLU A 41 -1.38 -6.29 10.60
C GLU A 41 -2.59 -5.49 10.12
N TYR A 42 -2.99 -4.48 10.87
CA TYR A 42 -4.06 -3.54 10.47
C TYR A 42 -3.54 -2.42 9.56
N GLY A 43 -2.35 -1.92 9.85
CA GLY A 43 -1.73 -0.80 9.14
C GLY A 43 -1.28 -1.17 7.73
N ILE A 44 -0.74 -2.38 7.54
CA ILE A 44 -0.19 -2.82 6.25
C ILE A 44 -1.21 -2.78 5.10
N GLN A 45 -2.49 -2.91 5.42
CA GLN A 45 -3.58 -2.83 4.44
C GLN A 45 -3.77 -1.41 3.88
N ARG A 46 -3.16 -0.39 4.48
CA ARG A 46 -3.39 1.03 4.19
C ARG A 46 -2.13 1.79 3.82
N LEU A 47 -1.06 1.10 3.41
CA LEU A 47 0.20 1.74 3.04
C LEU A 47 0.05 2.78 1.92
N ASN A 48 -0.89 2.58 1.00
CA ASN A 48 -1.25 3.57 -0.02
C ASN A 48 -1.79 4.87 0.59
N GLN A 49 -2.61 4.77 1.64
CA GLN A 49 -3.16 5.94 2.34
C GLN A 49 -2.10 6.62 3.21
N GLU A 50 -1.25 5.84 3.88
CA GLU A 50 -0.12 6.38 4.64
C GLU A 50 0.88 7.11 3.73
N THR A 51 1.13 6.57 2.55
CA THR A 51 1.91 7.22 1.49
C THR A 51 1.30 8.55 1.07
N ALA A 52 -0.03 8.58 0.86
CA ALA A 52 -0.74 9.81 0.50
C ALA A 52 -0.62 10.90 1.58
N LYS A 53 -0.70 10.53 2.85
CA LYS A 53 -0.50 11.47 3.99
C LYS A 53 0.92 12.03 3.98
N ALA A 54 1.94 11.18 3.93
CA ALA A 54 3.34 11.63 3.91
C ALA A 54 3.66 12.52 2.70
N MET A 55 3.08 12.21 1.53
CA MET A 55 3.17 13.08 0.34
C MET A 55 2.53 14.44 0.59
N ALA A 56 1.32 14.47 1.17
CA ALA A 56 0.60 15.70 1.45
C ALA A 56 1.36 16.55 2.48
N ASP A 57 1.87 15.94 3.55
CA ASP A 57 2.65 16.64 4.58
C ASP A 57 3.94 17.21 4.00
N GLY A 58 4.66 16.45 3.16
CA GLY A 58 5.83 16.96 2.43
C GLY A 58 5.49 18.14 1.51
N ASN A 59 4.36 18.08 0.81
CA ASN A 59 3.92 19.16 -0.07
C ASN A 59 3.49 20.41 0.73
N ASN A 60 2.96 20.24 1.94
CA ASN A 60 2.69 21.35 2.85
C ASN A 60 3.98 22.07 3.30
N LEU A 61 5.12 21.37 3.31
CA LEU A 61 6.44 21.96 3.50
C LEU A 61 7.05 22.56 2.22
N GLY A 62 6.40 22.43 1.08
CA GLY A 62 6.89 22.95 -0.21
C GLY A 62 7.87 22.01 -0.94
N LEU A 63 7.85 20.71 -0.67
CA LEU A 63 8.77 19.74 -1.29
C LEU A 63 8.35 19.28 -2.71
N GLU A 64 7.16 19.65 -3.18
CA GLU A 64 6.66 19.38 -4.54
C GLU A 64 6.73 17.89 -4.98
N ILE A 65 6.33 17.00 -4.09
CA ILE A 65 6.35 15.54 -4.33
C ILE A 65 5.18 15.14 -5.22
N THR A 66 5.47 14.47 -6.33
CA THR A 66 4.43 13.97 -7.24
C THR A 66 3.87 12.62 -6.79
N PRO A 67 2.65 12.24 -7.24
CA PRO A 67 2.10 10.91 -7.00
C PRO A 67 3.01 9.77 -7.50
N GLU A 68 3.69 9.95 -8.63
CA GLU A 68 4.62 8.98 -9.19
C GLU A 68 5.85 8.78 -8.31
N GLN A 69 6.34 9.84 -7.69
CA GLN A 69 7.42 9.75 -6.70
C GLN A 69 6.94 9.05 -5.43
N ALA A 70 5.76 9.40 -4.95
CA ALA A 70 5.20 8.84 -3.73
C ALA A 70 4.88 7.34 -3.87
N ILE A 71 4.30 6.89 -4.99
CA ILE A 71 3.99 5.47 -5.19
C ILE A 71 5.25 4.61 -5.19
N ALA A 72 6.39 5.13 -5.62
CA ALA A 72 7.66 4.43 -5.56
C ALA A 72 8.09 4.07 -4.14
N TRP A 73 7.64 4.80 -3.12
CA TRP A 73 7.96 4.51 -1.71
C TRP A 73 7.37 3.18 -1.22
N ILE A 74 6.34 2.65 -1.88
CA ILE A 74 5.70 1.37 -1.54
C ILE A 74 5.81 0.33 -2.67
N THR A 75 6.52 0.64 -3.75
CA THR A 75 6.70 -0.27 -4.90
C THR A 75 8.17 -0.41 -5.31
N ALA A 76 8.70 0.50 -6.11
CA ALA A 76 10.05 0.43 -6.65
C ALA A 76 11.15 0.52 -5.58
N ASN A 77 10.98 1.38 -4.57
CA ASN A 77 11.99 1.57 -3.53
C ASN A 77 12.15 0.33 -2.62
N PRO A 78 11.06 -0.32 -2.13
CA PRO A 78 11.19 -1.61 -1.45
C PRO A 78 11.88 -2.68 -2.33
N ALA A 79 11.50 -2.80 -3.59
CA ALA A 79 12.11 -3.75 -4.52
C ALA A 79 13.61 -3.47 -4.72
N LYS A 80 13.99 -2.19 -4.82
CA LYS A 80 15.40 -1.74 -4.87
C LYS A 80 16.16 -2.13 -3.60
N ALA A 81 15.58 -1.86 -2.43
CA ALA A 81 16.21 -2.16 -1.14
C ALA A 81 16.44 -3.67 -0.94
N MET A 82 15.51 -4.49 -1.44
CA MET A 82 15.61 -5.96 -1.41
C MET A 82 16.49 -6.54 -2.53
N GLY A 83 16.98 -5.72 -3.47
CA GLY A 83 17.81 -6.17 -4.61
C GLY A 83 17.04 -6.95 -5.67
N ILE A 84 15.74 -6.72 -5.81
CA ILE A 84 14.86 -7.42 -6.77
C ILE A 84 14.15 -6.47 -7.75
N LEU A 85 14.63 -5.23 -7.86
CA LEU A 85 14.02 -4.24 -8.75
C LEU A 85 14.06 -4.64 -10.24
N ASP A 86 14.99 -5.50 -10.62
CA ASP A 86 15.07 -6.10 -11.96
C ASP A 86 13.92 -7.06 -12.24
N ARG A 87 13.24 -7.56 -11.20
CA ARG A 87 12.17 -8.56 -11.28
C ARG A 87 10.79 -7.99 -11.02
N THR A 88 10.64 -7.05 -10.11
CA THR A 88 9.35 -6.48 -9.69
C THR A 88 9.49 -5.03 -9.23
N GLY A 89 8.40 -4.40 -8.77
CA GLY A 89 8.37 -3.04 -8.23
C GLY A 89 8.06 -1.95 -9.26
N THR A 90 8.09 -2.27 -10.56
CA THR A 90 7.69 -1.37 -11.65
C THR A 90 6.89 -2.14 -12.70
N LEU A 91 6.04 -1.43 -13.44
CA LEU A 91 5.24 -1.99 -14.54
C LEU A 91 6.05 -1.93 -15.86
N GLU A 92 6.89 -2.93 -16.07
CA GLU A 92 7.75 -3.06 -17.26
C GLU A 92 7.62 -4.45 -17.86
N ALA A 93 7.70 -4.53 -19.19
CA ALA A 93 7.69 -5.81 -19.89
C ALA A 93 8.85 -6.70 -19.44
N GLY A 94 8.56 -7.96 -19.14
CA GLY A 94 9.55 -8.94 -18.69
C GLY A 94 9.73 -9.02 -17.16
N LYS A 95 9.07 -8.17 -16.40
CA LYS A 95 8.99 -8.27 -14.93
C LYS A 95 7.82 -9.13 -14.47
N MET A 96 7.86 -9.52 -13.21
CA MET A 96 6.73 -10.18 -12.54
C MET A 96 5.52 -9.26 -12.61
N ALA A 97 4.37 -9.83 -12.94
CA ALA A 97 3.11 -9.09 -12.98
C ALA A 97 2.48 -9.05 -11.57
N ASP A 98 3.15 -8.33 -10.66
CA ASP A 98 2.62 -7.98 -9.34
C ASP A 98 1.86 -6.65 -9.49
N VAL A 99 0.55 -6.72 -9.69
CA VAL A 99 -0.28 -5.60 -10.11
C VAL A 99 -1.53 -5.50 -9.27
N VAL A 100 -1.84 -4.29 -8.83
CA VAL A 100 -3.14 -3.98 -8.21
C VAL A 100 -3.93 -3.05 -9.12
N ILE A 101 -5.14 -3.45 -9.46
CA ILE A 101 -6.11 -2.62 -10.18
C ILE A 101 -7.02 -1.94 -9.15
N TRP A 102 -7.08 -0.62 -9.22
CA TRP A 102 -7.85 0.21 -8.29
C TRP A 102 -9.09 0.79 -8.97
N SER A 103 -10.16 1.00 -8.20
CA SER A 103 -11.39 1.67 -8.68
C SER A 103 -11.19 3.15 -9.02
N GLY A 104 -10.05 3.73 -8.65
CA GLY A 104 -9.70 5.13 -8.88
C GLY A 104 -8.28 5.42 -8.42
N ASN A 105 -8.01 6.67 -8.00
CA ASN A 105 -6.70 7.05 -7.50
C ASN A 105 -6.33 6.22 -6.24
N PRO A 106 -5.24 5.45 -6.23
CA PRO A 106 -4.85 4.60 -5.11
C PRO A 106 -4.60 5.40 -3.81
N PHE A 107 -4.31 6.68 -3.89
CA PHE A 107 -4.12 7.56 -2.74
C PHE A 107 -5.42 8.08 -2.12
N SER A 108 -6.55 7.82 -2.74
CA SER A 108 -7.86 8.19 -2.20
C SER A 108 -8.36 7.14 -1.21
N VAL A 109 -8.87 7.58 -0.06
CA VAL A 109 -9.53 6.70 0.93
C VAL A 109 -10.83 6.07 0.39
N TYR A 110 -11.35 6.58 -0.71
CA TYR A 110 -12.55 6.03 -1.37
C TYR A 110 -12.23 4.98 -2.41
N SER A 111 -10.95 4.88 -2.86
CA SER A 111 -10.54 3.88 -3.82
C SER A 111 -10.37 2.53 -3.16
N GLN A 112 -10.76 1.49 -3.89
CA GLN A 112 -10.67 0.11 -3.44
C GLN A 112 -9.89 -0.71 -4.46
N ALA A 113 -9.11 -1.68 -3.99
CA ALA A 113 -8.53 -2.67 -4.89
C ALA A 113 -9.67 -3.50 -5.51
N GLU A 114 -9.72 -3.54 -6.83
CA GLU A 114 -10.68 -4.35 -7.58
C GLU A 114 -10.11 -5.72 -7.91
N GLN A 115 -8.85 -5.75 -8.33
CA GLN A 115 -8.15 -6.99 -8.62
C GLN A 115 -6.70 -6.91 -8.15
N VAL A 116 -6.16 -8.04 -7.71
CA VAL A 116 -4.74 -8.18 -7.33
C VAL A 116 -4.15 -9.37 -8.07
N TYR A 117 -3.07 -9.13 -8.77
CA TYR A 117 -2.27 -10.14 -9.44
C TYR A 117 -0.92 -10.27 -8.74
N ILE A 118 -0.47 -11.51 -8.53
CA ILE A 118 0.85 -11.83 -8.02
C ILE A 118 1.50 -12.82 -9.00
N ASP A 119 2.65 -12.45 -9.53
CA ASP A 119 3.36 -13.24 -10.56
C ASP A 119 2.44 -13.61 -11.75
N GLY A 120 1.54 -12.68 -12.11
CA GLY A 120 0.55 -12.86 -13.18
C GLY A 120 -0.68 -13.67 -12.81
N ALA A 121 -0.73 -14.30 -11.65
CA ALA A 121 -1.90 -15.03 -11.18
C ALA A 121 -2.90 -14.09 -10.50
N LEU A 122 -4.17 -14.17 -10.87
CA LEU A 122 -5.24 -13.43 -10.21
C LEU A 122 -5.48 -14.03 -8.81
N MET A 123 -5.10 -13.28 -7.77
CA MET A 123 -5.16 -13.70 -6.37
C MET A 123 -6.35 -13.12 -5.61
N TYR A 124 -6.90 -12.03 -6.12
CA TYR A 124 -8.07 -11.38 -5.55
C TYR A 124 -8.88 -10.73 -6.66
N ASP A 125 -10.20 -10.93 -6.64
CA ASP A 125 -11.17 -10.16 -7.41
C ASP A 125 -12.33 -9.79 -6.50
N ARG A 126 -12.58 -8.51 -6.37
CA ARG A 126 -13.63 -7.97 -5.51
C ARG A 126 -15.03 -8.48 -5.88
N ASN A 127 -15.24 -8.77 -7.15
CA ASN A 127 -16.53 -9.21 -7.69
C ASN A 127 -16.68 -10.73 -7.72
N ASP A 128 -15.60 -11.49 -7.43
CA ASP A 128 -15.64 -12.96 -7.36
C ASP A 128 -15.38 -13.45 -5.94
N PRO A 129 -16.42 -13.84 -5.20
CA PRO A 129 -16.27 -14.32 -3.82
C PRO A 129 -15.48 -15.64 -3.71
N SER A 130 -15.26 -16.36 -4.82
CA SER A 130 -14.51 -17.62 -4.80
C SER A 130 -13.00 -17.41 -4.66
N ILE A 131 -12.50 -16.24 -5.06
CA ILE A 131 -11.09 -15.85 -4.98
C ILE A 131 -10.85 -14.62 -4.08
N SER A 132 -11.89 -14.17 -3.36
CA SER A 132 -11.76 -13.16 -2.33
C SER A 132 -11.48 -13.84 -0.99
N PRO A 133 -10.25 -13.76 -0.44
CA PRO A 133 -9.96 -14.36 0.84
C PRO A 133 -10.80 -13.68 1.94
N ARG A 134 -11.33 -14.49 2.85
CA ARG A 134 -11.99 -13.95 4.05
C ARG A 134 -10.95 -13.27 4.94
N THR A 135 -11.28 -12.10 5.43
CA THR A 135 -10.46 -11.43 6.44
C THR A 135 -10.68 -12.09 7.81
N ASP A 136 -9.71 -11.95 8.70
CA ASP A 136 -9.83 -12.45 10.08
C ASP A 136 -11.00 -11.80 10.84
N PHE A 137 -11.44 -10.62 10.41
CA PHE A 137 -12.63 -9.94 10.95
C PHE A 137 -13.94 -10.65 10.62
N GLU A 138 -13.97 -11.49 9.60
CA GLU A 138 -15.15 -12.26 9.19
C GLU A 138 -15.16 -13.67 9.76
N ILE A 139 -14.06 -14.13 10.37
CA ILE A 139 -13.97 -15.43 11.01
C ILE A 139 -14.93 -15.48 12.19
N GLY A 140 -15.87 -16.44 12.14
CA GLY A 140 -16.89 -16.63 13.17
C GLY A 140 -18.13 -15.75 13.01
N GLN A 141 -18.17 -14.84 12.05
CA GLN A 141 -19.41 -14.21 11.62
C GLN A 141 -20.19 -15.18 10.74
N GLN A 142 -21.51 -15.30 11.00
CA GLN A 142 -22.37 -16.02 10.07
C GLN A 142 -22.29 -15.27 8.73
N GLY A 143 -21.65 -15.88 7.73
CA GLY A 143 -21.65 -15.34 6.40
C GLY A 143 -23.10 -15.02 6.00
N HIS A 144 -23.31 -13.93 5.30
CA HIS A 144 -24.58 -13.68 4.62
C HIS A 144 -24.80 -14.86 3.66
N GLY A 145 -25.36 -15.94 4.20
CA GLY A 145 -25.66 -17.13 3.42
C GLY A 145 -26.53 -16.68 2.25
N THR A 146 -26.06 -16.96 1.06
CA THR A 146 -26.97 -17.11 -0.05
C THR A 146 -28.04 -18.07 0.43
N THR A 147 -29.22 -17.58 0.69
CA THR A 147 -30.41 -18.40 0.86
C THR A 147 -30.59 -19.13 -0.45
N GLY A 148 -29.97 -20.30 -0.54
CA GLY A 148 -30.26 -21.26 -1.60
C GLY A 148 -31.74 -21.59 -1.48
N GLY A 149 -32.52 -21.05 -2.40
CA GLY A 149 -33.91 -21.42 -2.52
C GLY A 149 -33.99 -22.92 -2.72
N ALA A 150 -34.50 -23.63 -1.72
CA ALA A 150 -35.01 -24.97 -1.90
C ALA A 150 -36.20 -24.85 -2.84
N GLY A 151 -35.93 -25.11 -4.14
CA GLY A 151 -36.98 -25.38 -5.11
C GLY A 151 -37.55 -26.76 -4.83
N GLN A 152 -38.81 -26.82 -4.63
CA GLN A 152 -39.63 -28.05 -4.66
C GLN A 152 -39.61 -28.67 -6.05
#